data_5e3b5f9ecedaee387ebf8261585c7cdf
#
_entry.id   5e3b5f9ecedaee387ebf8261585c7cdf
#
_cell.length_a   1.000
_cell.length_b   1.000
_cell.length_c   1.000
_cell.angle_alpha   90.00
_cell.angle_beta   90.00
_cell.angle_gamma   90.00
#
_symmetry.space_group_name_H-M   'P 1'
#
loop_
_entity.id
_entity.type
_entity.pdbx_description
1 polymer ?
#
loop_
_entity_poly.entity_id
_entity_poly.type
_entity_poly.pdbx_seq_one_letter_code
_entity_poly.pdbx_strand_id
1 'polypeptide(L)'
;MILGKKVGMTQIFENEQLIPVTVIEAGTNFVTQIKTVEKEGYNAITLAYGDKKEKNTTKPELGIFKKAGITPKRFLREFKVENPEEFSLGQEIKLDVLEGIEFIDITGTSKGKGTAGVMKRHNFGGNRASHGVSRNHRLGGSNAGGAASNSNVPKGKKMAGRLGAEKVTV
;
A
#
# COMPACT_ATOMS: atom_id res chain seq x y z
N MET A 1 14.57 1.92 -3.42
CA MET A 1 13.13 1.62 -3.65
C MET A 1 13.02 0.45 -4.59
N ILE A 2 12.20 -0.57 -4.28
CA ILE A 2 12.05 -1.80 -5.07
C ILE A 2 10.59 -2.22 -5.06
N LEU A 3 10.10 -2.77 -6.17
CA LEU A 3 8.80 -3.44 -6.24
C LEU A 3 9.00 -4.93 -6.02
N GLY A 4 8.14 -5.51 -5.20
CA GLY A 4 8.15 -6.94 -4.89
C GLY A 4 6.75 -7.53 -4.78
N LYS A 5 6.68 -8.84 -4.68
CA LYS A 5 5.44 -9.60 -4.51
C LYS A 5 5.50 -10.40 -3.21
N LYS A 6 4.49 -10.22 -2.37
CA LYS A 6 4.32 -11.08 -1.18
C LYS A 6 3.99 -12.50 -1.65
N VAL A 7 4.86 -13.45 -1.35
CA VAL A 7 4.67 -14.88 -1.63
C VAL A 7 3.84 -15.54 -0.54
N GLY A 8 4.21 -15.29 0.72
CA GLY A 8 3.54 -15.90 1.86
C GLY A 8 4.15 -15.48 3.19
N MET A 9 3.77 -16.22 4.23
CA MET A 9 4.37 -16.10 5.56
C MET A 9 4.85 -17.46 6.00
N THR A 10 5.96 -17.47 6.70
CA THR A 10 6.55 -18.65 7.33
C THR A 10 7.16 -18.25 8.68
N GLN A 11 7.84 -19.16 9.29
CA GLN A 11 8.56 -18.92 10.54
C GLN A 11 9.97 -19.51 10.44
N ILE A 12 10.90 -18.85 11.06
CA ILE A 12 12.29 -19.29 11.17
C ILE A 12 12.66 -19.41 12.65
N PHE A 13 13.61 -20.29 12.95
CA PHE A 13 14.19 -20.41 14.27
C PHE A 13 15.52 -19.67 14.29
N GLU A 14 15.65 -18.73 15.20
CA GLU A 14 16.89 -17.99 15.43
C GLU A 14 17.10 -17.86 16.95
N ASN A 15 18.28 -18.22 17.44
CA ASN A 15 18.64 -18.19 18.86
C ASN A 15 17.58 -18.83 19.77
N GLU A 16 17.09 -20.02 19.39
CA GLU A 16 16.03 -20.77 20.10
C GLU A 16 14.64 -20.09 20.14
N GLN A 17 14.48 -19.00 19.43
CA GLN A 17 13.22 -18.28 19.32
C GLN A 17 12.56 -18.50 17.94
N LEU A 18 11.24 -18.66 17.94
CA LEU A 18 10.44 -18.78 16.75
C LEU A 18 10.05 -17.38 16.25
N ILE A 19 10.59 -16.98 15.11
CA ILE A 19 10.34 -15.66 14.51
C ILE A 19 9.41 -15.81 13.31
N PRO A 20 8.21 -15.18 13.31
CA PRO A 20 7.34 -15.15 12.15
C PRO A 20 7.90 -14.19 11.09
N VAL A 21 8.04 -14.67 9.86
CA VAL A 21 8.59 -13.87 8.75
C VAL A 21 7.63 -13.84 7.56
N THR A 22 7.65 -12.73 6.84
CA THR A 22 6.96 -12.59 5.55
C THR A 22 7.97 -12.74 4.41
N VAL A 23 7.69 -13.65 3.48
CA VAL A 23 8.52 -13.88 2.30
C VAL A 23 8.05 -12.97 1.17
N ILE A 24 8.97 -12.13 0.69
CA ILE A 24 8.75 -11.21 -0.42
C ILE A 24 9.70 -11.56 -1.56
N GLU A 25 9.16 -11.87 -2.73
CA GLU A 25 9.90 -12.02 -3.96
C GLU A 25 10.16 -10.63 -4.54
N ALA A 26 11.39 -10.17 -4.51
CA ALA A 26 11.83 -8.94 -5.15
C ALA A 26 12.70 -9.30 -6.35
N GLY A 27 12.09 -9.40 -7.52
CA GLY A 27 12.80 -9.63 -8.78
C GLY A 27 13.37 -8.33 -9.36
N THR A 28 14.00 -8.45 -10.54
CA THR A 28 14.56 -7.29 -11.24
C THR A 28 13.51 -6.24 -11.55
N ASN A 29 13.77 -5.02 -11.14
CA ASN A 29 12.96 -3.85 -11.46
C ASN A 29 13.64 -3.04 -12.57
N PHE A 30 12.87 -2.42 -13.44
CA PHE A 30 13.37 -1.62 -14.56
C PHE A 30 12.88 -0.19 -14.47
N VAL A 31 13.77 0.77 -14.72
CA VAL A 31 13.42 2.19 -14.82
C VAL A 31 12.79 2.45 -16.19
N THR A 32 11.52 2.82 -16.21
CA THR A 32 10.75 3.05 -17.45
C THR A 32 10.59 4.50 -17.83
N GLN A 33 10.58 5.38 -16.84
CA GLN A 33 10.47 6.83 -17.05
C GLN A 33 11.28 7.55 -15.97
N ILE A 34 11.86 8.66 -16.36
CA ILE A 34 12.55 9.61 -15.48
C ILE A 34 11.86 10.96 -15.66
N LYS A 35 11.36 11.53 -14.59
CA LYS A 35 10.69 12.82 -14.54
C LYS A 35 11.59 13.83 -13.86
N THR A 36 11.65 15.03 -14.43
CA THR A 36 12.46 16.13 -13.91
C THR A 36 11.61 17.36 -13.65
N VAL A 37 12.05 18.21 -12.74
CA VAL A 37 11.35 19.47 -12.41
C VAL A 37 11.08 20.31 -13.65
N GLU A 38 12.02 20.35 -14.60
CA GLU A 38 11.91 21.16 -15.83
C GLU A 38 10.74 20.76 -16.73
N LYS A 39 10.44 19.45 -16.82
CA LYS A 39 9.42 18.92 -17.73
C LYS A 39 8.08 18.67 -17.04
N GLU A 40 8.11 18.02 -15.88
CA GLU A 40 6.93 17.57 -15.15
C GLU A 40 6.65 18.33 -13.85
N GLY A 41 7.55 19.24 -13.45
CA GLY A 41 7.43 20.05 -12.25
C GLY A 41 7.86 19.35 -10.95
N TYR A 42 8.34 18.11 -11.02
CA TYR A 42 8.87 17.36 -9.88
C TYR A 42 9.81 16.24 -10.34
N ASN A 43 10.68 15.81 -9.43
CA ASN A 43 11.61 14.71 -9.67
C ASN A 43 11.03 13.38 -9.27
N ALA A 44 10.99 12.41 -10.19
CA ALA A 44 10.52 11.05 -9.92
C ALA A 44 11.08 10.05 -10.94
N ILE A 45 11.10 8.79 -10.54
CA ILE A 45 11.35 7.65 -11.43
C ILE A 45 10.15 6.70 -11.42
N THR A 46 9.89 6.07 -12.55
CA THR A 46 8.86 5.03 -12.65
C THR A 46 9.54 3.69 -12.78
N LEU A 47 9.30 2.80 -11.81
CA LEU A 47 9.78 1.42 -11.82
C LEU A 47 8.72 0.48 -12.39
N ALA A 48 9.19 -0.50 -13.15
CA ALA A 48 8.38 -1.57 -13.72
C ALA A 48 8.80 -2.93 -13.17
N TYR A 49 7.80 -3.80 -12.86
CA TYR A 49 8.01 -5.12 -12.31
C TYR A 49 6.99 -6.14 -12.83
N GLY A 50 7.42 -7.41 -12.95
CA GLY A 50 6.58 -8.54 -13.34
C GLY A 50 6.22 -8.55 -14.83
N ASP A 51 6.41 -9.67 -15.49
CA ASP A 51 6.19 -9.79 -16.94
C ASP A 51 4.70 -9.75 -17.32
N LYS A 52 4.42 -9.16 -18.47
CA LYS A 52 3.10 -9.05 -19.08
C LYS A 52 3.21 -9.36 -20.57
N LYS A 53 2.28 -10.16 -21.09
CA LYS A 53 2.25 -10.45 -22.54
C LYS A 53 1.87 -9.20 -23.33
N GLU A 54 2.51 -8.95 -24.47
CA GLU A 54 2.23 -7.79 -25.32
C GLU A 54 0.75 -7.65 -25.71
N LYS A 55 0.09 -8.77 -26.05
CA LYS A 55 -1.33 -8.79 -26.40
C LYS A 55 -2.28 -8.24 -25.30
N ASN A 56 -1.81 -8.24 -24.07
CA ASN A 56 -2.58 -7.74 -22.91
C ASN A 56 -2.18 -6.32 -22.51
N THR A 57 -1.27 -5.68 -23.28
CA THR A 57 -0.75 -4.35 -22.98
C THR A 57 -1.37 -3.33 -23.94
N THR A 58 -1.77 -2.19 -23.42
CA THR A 58 -2.34 -1.11 -24.23
C THR A 58 -1.27 -0.44 -25.10
N LYS A 59 -1.67 0.14 -26.25
CA LYS A 59 -0.73 0.84 -27.15
C LYS A 59 0.08 1.94 -26.47
N PRO A 60 -0.48 2.80 -25.61
CA PRO A 60 0.30 3.79 -24.87
C PRO A 60 1.35 3.17 -23.94
N GLU A 61 0.99 2.12 -23.19
CA GLU A 61 1.92 1.40 -22.32
C GLU A 61 3.06 0.76 -23.13
N LEU A 62 2.75 0.14 -24.28
CA LEU A 62 3.77 -0.41 -25.19
C LEU A 62 4.76 0.67 -25.65
N GLY A 63 4.29 1.90 -25.89
CA GLY A 63 5.14 3.03 -26.22
C GLY A 63 6.16 3.35 -25.15
N ILE A 64 5.75 3.30 -23.87
CA ILE A 64 6.64 3.53 -22.71
C ILE A 64 7.73 2.45 -22.66
N PHE A 65 7.35 1.17 -22.75
CA PHE A 65 8.29 0.06 -22.69
C PHE A 65 9.26 0.05 -23.85
N LYS A 66 8.78 0.35 -25.07
CA LYS A 66 9.64 0.48 -26.26
C LYS A 66 10.67 1.59 -26.13
N LYS A 67 10.26 2.75 -25.56
CA LYS A 67 11.18 3.86 -25.30
C LYS A 67 12.26 3.49 -24.28
N ALA A 68 11.93 2.68 -23.28
CA ALA A 68 12.87 2.19 -22.28
C ALA A 68 13.68 0.96 -22.75
N GLY A 69 13.37 0.37 -23.94
CA GLY A 69 14.06 -0.81 -24.47
C GLY A 69 13.78 -2.11 -23.70
N ILE A 70 12.66 -2.20 -23.01
CA ILE A 70 12.31 -3.36 -22.14
C ILE A 70 11.03 -4.06 -22.60
N THR A 71 10.89 -5.31 -22.20
CA THR A 71 9.63 -6.06 -22.37
C THR A 71 8.50 -5.49 -21.51
N PRO A 72 7.23 -5.63 -21.94
CA PRO A 72 6.10 -5.14 -21.16
C PRO A 72 6.05 -5.73 -19.75
N LYS A 73 5.84 -4.88 -18.76
CA LYS A 73 5.72 -5.25 -17.34
C LYS A 73 4.30 -5.00 -16.82
N ARG A 74 3.93 -5.75 -15.77
CA ARG A 74 2.58 -5.73 -15.23
C ARG A 74 2.33 -4.54 -14.29
N PHE A 75 3.32 -4.21 -13.47
CA PHE A 75 3.21 -3.18 -12.46
C PHE A 75 4.13 -2.02 -12.78
N LEU A 76 3.56 -0.83 -12.79
CA LEU A 76 4.26 0.44 -12.90
C LEU A 76 3.98 1.24 -11.65
N ARG A 77 5.02 1.74 -10.98
CA ARG A 77 4.90 2.60 -9.80
C ARG A 77 5.92 3.71 -9.87
N GLU A 78 5.45 4.89 -9.53
CA GLU A 78 6.25 6.10 -9.47
C GLU A 78 6.75 6.34 -8.05
N PHE A 79 8.01 6.74 -7.97
CA PHE A 79 8.68 7.09 -6.73
C PHE A 79 9.35 8.45 -6.90
N LYS A 80 9.11 9.35 -5.95
CA LYS A 80 9.84 10.61 -5.86
C LYS A 80 11.28 10.34 -5.46
N VAL A 81 12.21 10.99 -6.14
CA VAL A 81 13.66 10.93 -5.89
C VAL A 81 14.22 12.34 -5.83
N GLU A 82 15.31 12.51 -5.10
CA GLU A 82 16.00 13.80 -5.04
C GLU A 82 16.81 14.04 -6.32
N ASN A 83 17.59 13.04 -6.73
CA ASN A 83 18.48 13.11 -7.88
C ASN A 83 18.04 12.15 -9.00
N PRO A 84 17.23 12.58 -9.96
CA PRO A 84 16.81 11.75 -11.08
C PRO A 84 17.95 11.41 -12.05
N GLU A 85 19.02 12.17 -12.05
CA GLU A 85 20.18 12.03 -12.94
C GLU A 85 21.03 10.78 -12.65
N GLU A 86 20.89 10.20 -11.45
CA GLU A 86 21.57 8.95 -11.06
C GLU A 86 20.98 7.73 -11.77
N PHE A 87 19.82 7.87 -12.39
CA PHE A 87 19.11 6.79 -13.05
C PHE A 87 19.11 6.95 -14.56
N SER A 88 19.18 5.82 -15.26
CA SER A 88 19.05 5.76 -16.72
C SER A 88 17.83 4.95 -17.15
N LEU A 89 17.25 5.29 -18.30
CA LEU A 89 16.14 4.54 -18.88
C LEU A 89 16.57 3.11 -19.20
N GLY A 90 15.74 2.14 -18.82
CA GLY A 90 16.04 0.72 -18.98
C GLY A 90 17.00 0.13 -17.94
N GLN A 91 17.49 0.94 -16.99
CA GLN A 91 18.37 0.47 -15.93
C GLN A 91 17.69 -0.60 -15.08
N GLU A 92 18.42 -1.65 -14.76
CA GLU A 92 18.00 -2.69 -13.84
C GLU A 92 18.35 -2.34 -12.41
N ILE A 93 17.37 -2.45 -11.53
CA ILE A 93 17.54 -2.31 -10.09
C ILE A 93 17.27 -3.68 -9.46
N LYS A 94 18.28 -4.23 -8.79
CA LYS A 94 18.25 -5.53 -8.11
C LYS A 94 18.23 -5.36 -6.60
N LEU A 95 18.20 -6.49 -5.89
CA LEU A 95 18.20 -6.54 -4.42
C LEU A 95 19.48 -5.95 -3.78
N ASP A 96 20.57 -5.87 -4.51
CA ASP A 96 21.86 -5.36 -4.04
C ASP A 96 21.75 -3.96 -3.40
N VAL A 97 20.74 -3.18 -3.83
CA VAL A 97 20.43 -1.85 -3.24
C VAL A 97 19.99 -1.93 -1.77
N LEU A 98 19.59 -3.11 -1.28
CA LEU A 98 19.17 -3.33 0.10
C LEU A 98 20.28 -3.94 0.97
N GLU A 99 21.45 -4.23 0.41
CA GLU A 99 22.58 -4.76 1.18
C GLU A 99 23.05 -3.77 2.26
N GLY A 100 23.20 -4.26 3.48
CA GLY A 100 23.59 -3.45 4.63
C GLY A 100 22.45 -2.62 5.27
N ILE A 101 21.22 -2.75 4.81
CA ILE A 101 20.05 -2.10 5.41
C ILE A 101 19.38 -3.07 6.39
N GLU A 102 19.29 -2.69 7.66
CA GLU A 102 18.67 -3.50 8.71
C GLU A 102 17.13 -3.40 8.69
N PHE A 103 16.59 -2.23 8.40
CA PHE A 103 15.14 -1.97 8.43
C PHE A 103 14.67 -1.36 7.12
N ILE A 104 13.52 -1.83 6.65
CA ILE A 104 12.88 -1.32 5.43
C ILE A 104 11.39 -1.09 5.67
N ASP A 105 10.88 -0.01 5.12
CA ASP A 105 9.44 0.26 5.09
C ASP A 105 8.79 -0.48 3.93
N ILE A 106 7.77 -1.29 4.22
CA ILE A 106 7.05 -2.05 3.22
C ILE A 106 5.64 -1.51 3.06
N THR A 107 5.34 -1.00 1.88
CA THR A 107 4.02 -0.48 1.54
C THR A 107 3.24 -1.46 0.68
N GLY A 108 2.04 -1.79 1.11
CA GLY A 108 1.14 -2.68 0.38
C GLY A 108 -0.31 -2.26 0.47
N THR A 109 -1.18 -2.98 -0.23
CA THR A 109 -2.62 -2.81 -0.11
C THR A 109 -3.19 -3.89 0.80
N SER A 110 -3.85 -3.47 1.89
CA SER A 110 -4.46 -4.39 2.84
C SER A 110 -5.63 -5.15 2.22
N LYS A 111 -5.95 -6.34 2.78
CA LYS A 111 -7.13 -7.11 2.34
C LYS A 111 -8.40 -6.32 2.62
N GLY A 112 -9.28 -6.23 1.64
CA GLY A 112 -10.61 -5.65 1.81
C GLY A 112 -11.48 -6.51 2.73
N LYS A 113 -12.16 -5.86 3.69
CA LYS A 113 -13.10 -6.49 4.64
C LYS A 113 -14.54 -6.04 4.41
N GLY A 114 -14.80 -5.34 3.30
CA GLY A 114 -16.11 -4.82 2.94
C GLY A 114 -16.58 -3.68 3.87
N THR A 115 -17.89 -3.51 4.00
CA THR A 115 -18.49 -2.58 4.95
C THR A 115 -18.49 -3.22 6.33
N ALA A 116 -17.89 -2.54 7.30
CA ALA A 116 -17.77 -3.01 8.67
C ALA A 116 -18.45 -2.04 9.65
N GLY A 117 -19.08 -2.60 10.68
CA GLY A 117 -19.61 -1.83 11.79
C GLY A 117 -18.50 -1.25 12.67
N VAL A 118 -18.87 -0.31 13.55
CA VAL A 118 -17.94 0.43 14.42
C VAL A 118 -17.10 -0.46 15.34
N MET A 119 -17.63 -1.60 15.77
CA MET A 119 -16.88 -2.54 16.60
C MET A 119 -15.72 -3.17 15.82
N LYS A 120 -15.97 -3.67 14.62
CA LYS A 120 -14.93 -4.28 13.78
C LYS A 120 -13.96 -3.25 13.21
N ARG A 121 -14.48 -2.06 12.84
CA ARG A 121 -13.68 -1.03 12.16
C ARG A 121 -12.83 -0.22 13.13
N HIS A 122 -13.35 0.07 14.31
CA HIS A 122 -12.74 1.00 15.25
C HIS A 122 -12.58 0.44 16.67
N ASN A 123 -12.84 -0.85 16.86
CA ASN A 123 -12.71 -1.54 18.16
C ASN A 123 -13.62 -0.94 19.27
N PHE A 124 -14.82 -0.50 18.91
CA PHE A 124 -15.78 -0.01 19.90
C PHE A 124 -16.28 -1.18 20.77
N GLY A 125 -16.46 -0.93 22.07
CA GLY A 125 -16.93 -1.94 23.02
C GLY A 125 -18.39 -2.35 22.85
N GLY A 126 -19.21 -1.49 22.24
CA GLY A 126 -20.67 -1.70 22.17
C GLY A 126 -21.36 -1.47 23.51
N ASN A 127 -22.58 -1.95 23.64
CA ASN A 127 -23.39 -1.88 24.86
C ASN A 127 -23.46 -3.24 25.57
N ARG A 128 -24.03 -3.25 26.79
CA ARG A 128 -24.19 -4.45 27.60
C ARG A 128 -25.02 -5.52 26.86
N ALA A 129 -24.72 -6.80 27.12
CA ALA A 129 -25.46 -7.91 26.53
C ALA A 129 -26.83 -8.18 27.22
N SER A 130 -27.04 -7.63 28.41
CA SER A 130 -28.22 -7.79 29.24
C SER A 130 -28.65 -6.46 29.90
N HIS A 131 -29.46 -6.51 30.93
CA HIS A 131 -29.98 -5.33 31.65
C HIS A 131 -30.82 -4.39 30.78
N GLY A 132 -31.75 -4.96 29.99
CA GLY A 132 -32.72 -4.20 29.20
C GLY A 132 -32.21 -3.65 27.88
N VAL A 133 -30.97 -3.94 27.49
CA VAL A 133 -30.44 -3.57 26.18
C VAL A 133 -31.07 -4.51 25.13
N SER A 134 -31.89 -3.98 24.21
CA SER A 134 -32.60 -4.77 23.22
C SER A 134 -31.87 -4.85 21.88
N ARG A 135 -31.76 -3.74 21.14
CA ARG A 135 -31.22 -3.74 19.76
C ARG A 135 -29.89 -3.00 19.61
N ASN A 136 -29.31 -2.54 20.71
CA ASN A 136 -28.20 -1.59 20.69
C ASN A 136 -26.85 -2.21 21.05
N HIS A 137 -26.73 -3.56 21.06
CA HIS A 137 -25.50 -4.25 21.50
C HIS A 137 -24.25 -3.84 20.73
N ARG A 138 -24.39 -3.54 19.43
CA ARG A 138 -23.25 -3.29 18.53
C ARG A 138 -23.21 -1.86 17.97
N LEU A 139 -23.89 -0.92 18.60
CA LEU A 139 -23.92 0.47 18.17
C LEU A 139 -22.72 1.28 18.68
N GLY A 140 -22.41 2.35 17.99
CA GLY A 140 -21.30 3.26 18.32
C GLY A 140 -21.61 4.31 19.38
N GLY A 141 -22.85 4.34 19.91
CA GLY A 141 -23.30 5.36 20.84
C GLY A 141 -23.74 6.68 20.17
N SER A 142 -23.84 7.75 20.93
CA SER A 142 -24.28 9.05 20.43
C SER A 142 -23.29 9.65 19.42
N ASN A 143 -23.84 10.27 18.39
CA ASN A 143 -23.08 10.99 17.37
C ASN A 143 -23.15 12.51 17.53
N ALA A 144 -24.10 13.02 18.33
CA ALA A 144 -24.28 14.45 18.54
C ALA A 144 -23.34 15.00 19.61
N GLY A 145 -22.96 16.26 19.48
CA GLY A 145 -22.34 17.03 20.56
C GLY A 145 -23.37 17.41 21.63
N GLY A 146 -22.93 17.93 22.80
CA GLY A 146 -23.79 18.41 23.83
C GLY A 146 -24.66 19.62 23.43
N ALA A 147 -25.57 20.06 24.30
CA ALA A 147 -26.57 21.09 24.05
C ALA A 147 -26.03 22.45 23.53
N ALA A 148 -24.76 22.73 23.71
CA ALA A 148 -24.08 23.93 23.20
C ALA A 148 -23.53 23.79 21.76
N SER A 149 -23.57 22.61 21.19
CA SER A 149 -23.08 22.32 19.86
C SER A 149 -24.28 22.19 18.90
N ASN A 150 -24.25 22.90 17.77
CA ASN A 150 -25.30 22.95 16.74
C ASN A 150 -25.71 21.59 16.13
N SER A 151 -25.95 20.57 16.93
CA SER A 151 -26.39 19.21 16.52
C SER A 151 -25.56 18.54 15.41
N ASN A 152 -24.44 19.13 15.05
CA ASN A 152 -23.58 18.63 13.97
C ASN A 152 -22.64 17.54 14.49
N VAL A 153 -22.47 16.52 13.66
CA VAL A 153 -21.49 15.46 13.93
C VAL A 153 -20.07 16.02 13.76
N PRO A 154 -19.16 15.86 14.74
CA PRO A 154 -17.78 16.33 14.62
C PRO A 154 -17.06 15.72 13.42
N LYS A 155 -16.20 16.50 12.77
CA LYS A 155 -15.34 15.97 11.69
C LYS A 155 -14.45 14.86 12.25
N GLY A 156 -14.27 13.78 11.47
CA GLY A 156 -13.46 12.64 11.90
C GLY A 156 -14.14 11.68 12.89
N LYS A 157 -15.44 11.86 13.21
CA LYS A 157 -16.17 10.92 14.06
C LYS A 157 -16.10 9.50 13.49
N LYS A 158 -15.65 8.56 14.31
CA LYS A 158 -15.52 7.14 13.96
C LYS A 158 -16.91 6.52 13.75
N MET A 159 -17.21 6.09 12.55
CA MET A 159 -18.49 5.48 12.14
C MET A 159 -18.25 4.20 11.33
N ALA A 160 -19.34 3.44 11.13
CA ALA A 160 -19.32 2.31 10.19
C ALA A 160 -18.92 2.76 8.77
N GLY A 161 -18.31 1.87 8.01
CA GLY A 161 -17.89 2.15 6.64
C GLY A 161 -16.95 1.08 6.09
N ARG A 162 -16.32 1.37 4.97
CA ARG A 162 -15.36 0.46 4.33
C ARG A 162 -14.15 0.23 5.23
N LEU A 163 -13.71 -1.01 5.28
CA LEU A 163 -12.52 -1.43 6.04
C LEU A 163 -11.60 -2.23 5.12
N GLY A 164 -10.30 -1.94 5.17
CA GLY A 164 -9.29 -2.55 4.32
C GLY A 164 -9.35 -2.09 2.86
N ALA A 165 -8.60 -2.73 1.99
CA ALA A 165 -8.32 -2.31 0.61
C ALA A 165 -7.71 -0.90 0.52
N GLU A 166 -6.94 -0.54 1.52
CA GLU A 166 -6.24 0.75 1.64
C GLU A 166 -4.73 0.54 1.71
N LYS A 167 -3.99 1.56 1.33
CA LYS A 167 -2.53 1.57 1.36
C LYS A 167 -2.07 1.60 2.81
N VAL A 168 -1.24 0.63 3.19
CA VAL A 168 -0.66 0.51 4.54
C VAL A 168 0.84 0.38 4.41
N THR A 169 1.58 1.07 5.25
CA THR A 169 3.04 0.95 5.39
C THR A 169 3.36 0.35 6.77
N VAL A 170 4.25 -0.60 6.78
CA VAL A 170 4.72 -1.30 7.98
C VAL A 170 6.22 -1.20 8.04
#